data_88a82efc9182f95a3321e1398a962209
#
_entry.id   88a82efc9182f95a3321e1398a962209
#
_cell.length_a   1.000
_cell.length_b   1.000
_cell.length_c   1.000
_cell.angle_alpha   90.00
_cell.angle_beta   90.00
_cell.angle_gamma   90.00
#
_symmetry.space_group_name_H-M   'P 1'
#
loop_
_entity.id
_entity.type
_entity.pdbx_description
1 polymer ?
#
loop_
_entity_poly.entity_id
_entity_poly.type
_entity_poly.pdbx_seq_one_letter_code
_entity_poly.pdbx_strand_id
1 'polypeptide(L)'
;MMNPTTDTPFASYIQARIDQITERCTQCGKCFEACSMLPYTDLEGAEPSAVTRSVVDIINDRGHAPEGAAWVQACQKSGSCIDACPEDVNPREMILYARVKLQQSAFGREELSQRGRNFFRRLSGIIRATAAIQTPPELYRRLTAVRYRKKAAARNLFYFGCHILKTPHILLSCMDVFDRMGLDCEVVGGLGHCCGINHFRMSDLEAGAAMGTRSLEKFRSYGSEQVITFCPTCQMQYAEYRPLYSGPGDDELPFVHVTKYLARNLDTLKSLCTAPVNKRIALHLHGGTDGVEENVKTILACVPGLEVVEIDQHKDHGYQCPTLLLPGAPEAMREKLFSSARAAEVDSVVTVYHSCHFELCPEEGNHPFELENFMTILGQSMGFDYPDWTKTFKLYGDLDRVLAETGDQLRRHGIDPEKARGPLKVALNG
;
A
#
# COMPACT_ATOMS: atom_id res chain seq x y z
N MET A 1 40.79 14.46 4.07
CA MET A 1 40.04 13.76 5.12
C MET A 1 39.02 12.89 4.42
N MET A 2 39.21 11.58 4.42
CA MET A 2 38.28 10.59 3.80
C MET A 2 36.93 10.65 4.49
N ASN A 3 35.90 10.80 3.73
CA ASN A 3 34.50 10.82 4.21
C ASN A 3 34.10 9.37 4.61
N PRO A 4 33.85 9.03 5.88
CA PRO A 4 33.74 7.64 6.33
C PRO A 4 32.41 6.95 6.04
N THR A 5 31.62 7.39 5.04
CA THR A 5 30.22 6.96 4.85
C THR A 5 29.88 6.35 3.48
N THR A 6 30.86 6.08 2.62
CA THR A 6 30.62 5.59 1.25
C THR A 6 30.89 4.10 1.03
N ASP A 7 31.23 3.33 2.06
CA ASP A 7 31.75 1.97 1.90
C ASP A 7 30.89 0.85 2.51
N THR A 8 29.57 1.08 2.67
CA THR A 8 28.67 -0.02 3.01
C THR A 8 28.17 -0.73 1.76
N PRO A 9 27.95 -2.05 1.78
CA PRO A 9 27.37 -2.79 0.64
C PRO A 9 26.09 -2.16 0.11
N PHE A 10 25.29 -1.56 1.00
CA PHE A 10 24.07 -0.85 0.65
C PHE A 10 24.35 0.42 -0.16
N ALA A 11 25.30 1.27 0.28
CA ALA A 11 25.65 2.50 -0.42
C ALA A 11 26.25 2.19 -1.81
N SER A 12 27.11 1.17 -1.90
CA SER A 12 27.68 0.71 -3.17
C SER A 12 26.62 0.19 -4.13
N TYR A 13 25.60 -0.53 -3.61
CA TYR A 13 24.46 -0.97 -4.41
C TYR A 13 23.65 0.21 -4.96
N ILE A 14 23.30 1.19 -4.12
CA ILE A 14 22.59 2.40 -4.56
C ILE A 14 23.38 3.13 -5.64
N GLN A 15 24.68 3.30 -5.45
CA GLN A 15 25.52 3.97 -6.44
C GLN A 15 25.54 3.22 -7.78
N ALA A 16 25.71 1.90 -7.75
CA ALA A 16 25.66 1.08 -8.96
C ALA A 16 24.32 1.18 -9.71
N ARG A 17 23.20 1.30 -8.97
CA ARG A 17 21.88 1.55 -9.58
C ARG A 17 21.77 2.93 -10.21
N ILE A 18 22.30 3.97 -9.55
CA ILE A 18 22.34 5.32 -10.10
C ILE A 18 23.20 5.36 -11.37
N ASP A 19 24.35 4.70 -11.38
CA ASP A 19 25.24 4.63 -12.54
C ASP A 19 24.53 3.94 -13.71
N GLN A 20 23.86 2.81 -13.46
CA GLN A 20 23.08 2.08 -14.48
C GLN A 20 21.92 2.93 -15.04
N ILE A 21 21.20 3.64 -14.19
CA ILE A 21 20.13 4.55 -14.64
C ILE A 21 20.72 5.67 -15.49
N THR A 22 21.83 6.26 -15.07
CA THR A 22 22.51 7.36 -15.76
C THR A 22 23.01 6.93 -17.14
N GLU A 23 23.59 5.74 -17.25
CA GLU A 23 24.08 5.18 -18.50
C GLU A 23 22.96 4.89 -19.51
N ARG A 24 21.83 4.33 -19.05
CA ARG A 24 20.73 3.91 -19.91
C ARG A 24 19.75 5.01 -20.26
N CYS A 25 19.57 6.02 -19.40
CA CYS A 25 18.58 7.06 -19.59
C CYS A 25 19.00 8.05 -20.70
N THR A 26 18.28 8.04 -21.82
CA THR A 26 18.47 8.95 -22.95
C THR A 26 17.91 10.36 -22.69
N GLN A 27 17.30 10.59 -21.52
CA GLN A 27 16.71 11.88 -21.12
C GLN A 27 15.62 12.37 -22.09
N CYS A 28 14.91 11.47 -22.75
CA CYS A 28 13.94 11.77 -23.81
C CYS A 28 12.64 12.46 -23.32
N GLY A 29 12.36 12.48 -22.02
CA GLY A 29 11.20 13.15 -21.43
C GLY A 29 9.89 12.33 -21.40
N LYS A 30 9.79 11.17 -22.08
CA LYS A 30 8.56 10.38 -22.17
C LYS A 30 7.97 10.00 -20.82
N CYS A 31 8.80 9.74 -19.81
CA CYS A 31 8.37 9.44 -18.45
C CYS A 31 7.75 10.66 -17.74
N PHE A 32 8.18 11.87 -18.09
CA PHE A 32 7.55 13.09 -17.62
C PHE A 32 6.20 13.32 -18.31
N GLU A 33 6.12 13.20 -19.63
CA GLU A 33 4.88 13.33 -20.40
C GLU A 33 3.78 12.34 -19.93
N ALA A 34 4.16 11.13 -19.56
CA ALA A 34 3.25 10.10 -19.05
C ALA A 34 2.83 10.30 -17.59
N CYS A 35 3.29 11.36 -16.92
CA CYS A 35 3.00 11.58 -15.51
C CYS A 35 1.59 12.17 -15.31
N SER A 36 0.68 11.40 -14.76
CA SER A 36 -0.70 11.81 -14.44
C SER A 36 -0.81 12.92 -13.40
N MET A 37 0.29 13.28 -12.74
CA MET A 37 0.31 14.33 -11.72
C MET A 37 0.58 15.73 -12.29
N LEU A 38 0.96 15.86 -13.55
CA LEU A 38 1.27 17.17 -14.17
C LEU A 38 0.14 18.19 -14.06
N PRO A 39 -1.14 17.83 -14.28
CA PRO A 39 -2.25 18.78 -14.15
C PRO A 39 -2.42 19.41 -12.75
N TYR A 40 -1.76 18.85 -11.74
CA TYR A 40 -1.79 19.32 -10.35
C TYR A 40 -0.50 20.03 -9.93
N THR A 41 0.30 20.46 -10.89
CA THR A 41 1.61 21.12 -10.69
C THR A 41 1.74 22.35 -11.57
N ASP A 42 2.68 23.21 -11.26
CA ASP A 42 3.06 24.36 -12.11
C ASP A 42 4.06 23.95 -13.22
N LEU A 43 4.04 22.67 -13.63
CA LEU A 43 4.96 22.12 -14.64
C LEU A 43 4.34 21.99 -16.02
N GLU A 44 3.10 22.45 -16.21
CA GLU A 44 2.44 22.44 -17.50
C GLU A 44 3.24 23.31 -18.49
N GLY A 45 3.61 22.72 -19.64
CA GLY A 45 4.44 23.38 -20.65
C GLY A 45 5.95 23.36 -20.39
N ALA A 46 6.42 22.76 -19.28
CA ALA A 46 7.86 22.52 -19.10
C ALA A 46 8.41 21.56 -20.17
N GLU A 47 9.62 21.80 -20.65
CA GLU A 47 10.23 20.98 -21.69
C GLU A 47 10.60 19.59 -21.13
N PRO A 48 10.02 18.49 -21.64
CA PRO A 48 10.11 17.16 -21.02
C PRO A 48 11.53 16.63 -20.87
N SER A 49 12.39 16.84 -21.88
CA SER A 49 13.76 16.36 -21.85
C SER A 49 14.61 17.17 -20.86
N ALA A 50 14.35 18.47 -20.71
CA ALA A 50 15.05 19.32 -19.74
C ALA A 50 14.70 18.92 -18.29
N VAL A 51 13.41 18.63 -18.00
CA VAL A 51 12.98 18.15 -16.70
C VAL A 51 13.64 16.81 -16.37
N THR A 52 13.59 15.86 -17.30
CA THR A 52 14.20 14.54 -17.09
C THR A 52 15.72 14.63 -16.91
N ARG A 53 16.40 15.47 -17.70
CA ARG A 53 17.83 15.76 -17.54
C ARG A 53 18.13 16.28 -16.15
N SER A 54 17.34 17.25 -15.68
CA SER A 54 17.49 17.82 -14.34
C SER A 54 17.37 16.74 -13.24
N VAL A 55 16.47 15.75 -13.39
CA VAL A 55 16.38 14.63 -12.44
C VAL A 55 17.62 13.73 -12.47
N VAL A 56 18.16 13.45 -13.68
CA VAL A 56 19.44 12.72 -13.83
C VAL A 56 20.59 13.51 -13.20
N ASP A 57 20.60 14.82 -13.32
CA ASP A 57 21.61 15.67 -12.68
C ASP A 57 21.50 15.64 -11.15
N ILE A 58 20.27 15.63 -10.59
CA ILE A 58 20.04 15.48 -9.14
C ILE A 58 20.68 14.19 -8.61
N ILE A 59 20.40 13.04 -9.25
CA ILE A 59 20.93 11.74 -8.75
C ILE A 59 22.45 11.65 -8.83
N ASN A 60 23.06 12.45 -9.68
CA ASN A 60 24.52 12.54 -9.89
C ASN A 60 25.19 13.72 -9.17
N ASP A 61 24.49 14.44 -8.32
CA ASP A 61 24.99 15.61 -7.58
C ASP A 61 25.58 16.72 -8.50
N ARG A 62 25.02 16.91 -9.71
CA ARG A 62 25.49 17.87 -10.72
C ARG A 62 24.76 19.23 -10.69
N GLY A 63 23.94 19.44 -9.67
CA GLY A 63 22.99 20.55 -9.64
C GLY A 63 21.70 20.22 -10.37
N HIS A 64 20.73 21.15 -10.39
CA HIS A 64 19.44 20.89 -11.02
C HIS A 64 18.66 22.16 -11.30
N ALA A 65 17.77 22.11 -12.28
CA ALA A 65 16.73 23.11 -12.50
C ALA A 65 15.55 22.91 -11.54
N PRO A 66 14.82 23.98 -11.17
CA PRO A 66 13.68 23.91 -10.26
C PRO A 66 12.60 22.93 -10.70
N GLU A 67 12.34 22.81 -12.00
CA GLU A 67 11.32 21.96 -12.58
C GLU A 67 11.59 20.48 -12.31
N GLY A 68 12.85 20.04 -12.37
CA GLY A 68 13.23 18.67 -12.03
C GLY A 68 12.96 18.35 -10.56
N ALA A 69 13.31 19.27 -9.65
CA ALA A 69 13.05 19.12 -8.23
C ALA A 69 11.53 19.12 -7.93
N ALA A 70 10.76 19.98 -8.61
CA ALA A 70 9.30 20.04 -8.46
C ALA A 70 8.63 18.73 -8.93
N TRP A 71 9.06 18.17 -10.07
CA TRP A 71 8.53 16.88 -10.54
C TRP A 71 8.88 15.73 -9.57
N VAL A 72 10.10 15.70 -9.05
CA VAL A 72 10.47 14.72 -8.01
C VAL A 72 9.57 14.80 -6.78
N GLN A 73 9.21 16.02 -6.34
CA GLN A 73 8.30 16.21 -5.19
C GLN A 73 6.86 15.85 -5.51
N ALA A 74 6.38 16.11 -6.73
CA ALA A 74 5.04 15.82 -7.17
C ALA A 74 4.74 14.31 -7.33
N CYS A 75 5.76 13.45 -7.42
CA CYS A 75 5.59 12.02 -7.69
C CYS A 75 4.76 11.31 -6.61
N GLN A 76 3.63 10.72 -7.01
CA GLN A 76 2.72 9.91 -6.18
C GLN A 76 2.86 8.39 -6.43
N LYS A 77 3.89 7.97 -7.17
CA LYS A 77 4.28 6.56 -7.40
C LYS A 77 3.26 5.73 -8.17
N SER A 78 2.46 6.33 -9.06
CA SER A 78 1.49 5.58 -9.89
C SER A 78 2.13 4.47 -10.74
N GLY A 79 3.33 4.70 -11.25
CA GLY A 79 4.02 3.76 -12.14
C GLY A 79 3.81 4.01 -13.63
N SER A 80 2.91 4.89 -14.04
CA SER A 80 2.62 5.20 -15.46
C SER A 80 3.87 5.57 -16.28
N CYS A 81 4.88 6.12 -15.62
CA CYS A 81 6.16 6.45 -16.25
C CYS A 81 7.04 5.23 -16.58
N ILE A 82 6.78 4.05 -15.98
CA ILE A 82 7.58 2.83 -16.20
C ILE A 82 7.32 2.31 -17.61
N ASP A 83 6.06 2.11 -17.95
CA ASP A 83 5.65 1.58 -19.26
C ASP A 83 5.96 2.56 -20.41
N ALA A 84 6.06 3.85 -20.09
CA ALA A 84 6.41 4.89 -21.06
C ALA A 84 7.92 4.96 -21.38
N CYS A 85 8.78 4.28 -20.59
CA CYS A 85 10.22 4.35 -20.77
C CYS A 85 10.70 3.41 -21.89
N PRO A 86 11.27 3.93 -23.01
CA PRO A 86 11.74 3.10 -24.10
C PRO A 86 13.07 2.39 -23.80
N GLU A 87 13.79 2.80 -22.75
CA GLU A 87 15.12 2.33 -22.40
C GLU A 87 15.10 1.31 -21.25
N ASP A 88 13.90 0.83 -20.86
CA ASP A 88 13.73 -0.09 -19.74
C ASP A 88 14.42 0.39 -18.44
N VAL A 89 14.43 1.71 -18.23
CA VAL A 89 14.76 2.34 -16.96
C VAL A 89 13.49 2.38 -16.12
N ASN A 90 13.58 2.16 -14.81
CA ASN A 90 12.47 2.44 -13.90
C ASN A 90 12.50 3.91 -13.44
N PRO A 91 11.70 4.83 -14.04
CA PRO A 91 11.75 6.24 -13.66
C PRO A 91 11.23 6.47 -12.23
N ARG A 92 10.39 5.60 -11.68
CA ARG A 92 9.93 5.67 -10.29
C ARG A 92 11.09 5.43 -9.31
N GLU A 93 12.01 4.52 -9.64
CA GLU A 93 13.25 4.32 -8.88
C GLU A 93 14.20 5.52 -9.01
N MET A 94 14.39 6.05 -10.21
CA MET A 94 15.16 7.27 -10.46
C MET A 94 14.64 8.44 -9.61
N ILE A 95 13.33 8.68 -9.58
CA ILE A 95 12.70 9.72 -8.77
C ILE A 95 12.88 9.44 -7.26
N LEU A 96 12.86 8.18 -6.82
CA LEU A 96 13.16 7.84 -5.43
C LEU A 96 14.57 8.30 -5.03
N TYR A 97 15.59 8.01 -5.85
CA TYR A 97 16.97 8.42 -5.56
C TYR A 97 17.13 9.94 -5.62
N ALA A 98 16.50 10.60 -6.60
CA ALA A 98 16.51 12.05 -6.69
C ALA A 98 15.87 12.69 -5.45
N ARG A 99 14.74 12.18 -4.97
CA ARG A 99 14.09 12.64 -3.73
C ARG A 99 15.01 12.49 -2.52
N VAL A 100 15.71 11.37 -2.41
CA VAL A 100 16.65 11.11 -1.32
C VAL A 100 17.79 12.12 -1.35
N LYS A 101 18.38 12.38 -2.52
CA LYS A 101 19.46 13.38 -2.69
C LYS A 101 18.99 14.78 -2.28
N LEU A 102 17.85 15.23 -2.78
CA LEU A 102 17.27 16.53 -2.41
C LEU A 102 17.03 16.67 -0.90
N GLN A 103 16.45 15.64 -0.29
CA GLN A 103 16.15 15.66 1.15
C GLN A 103 17.44 15.59 2.00
N GLN A 104 18.42 14.79 1.61
CA GLN A 104 19.72 14.73 2.30
C GLN A 104 20.49 16.03 2.21
N SER A 105 20.41 16.73 1.08
CA SER A 105 21.01 18.06 0.92
C SER A 105 20.33 19.11 1.81
N ALA A 106 19.02 19.02 1.97
CA ALA A 106 18.24 19.99 2.75
C ALA A 106 18.34 19.78 4.27
N PHE A 107 18.37 18.53 4.75
CA PHE A 107 18.19 18.20 6.17
C PHE A 107 19.33 17.38 6.79
N GLY A 108 20.16 16.72 5.99
CA GLY A 108 21.17 15.77 6.46
C GLY A 108 20.58 14.41 6.91
N ARG A 109 21.45 13.40 6.96
CA ARG A 109 21.05 12.00 7.21
C ARG A 109 20.49 11.77 8.61
N GLU A 110 21.08 12.36 9.64
CA GLU A 110 20.66 12.16 11.04
C GLU A 110 19.26 12.71 11.29
N GLU A 111 18.96 13.90 10.78
CA GLU A 111 17.62 14.48 10.89
C GLU A 111 16.58 13.64 10.13
N LEU A 112 16.88 13.16 8.93
CA LEU A 112 15.97 12.30 8.17
C LEU A 112 15.70 10.97 8.90
N SER A 113 16.74 10.38 9.49
CA SER A 113 16.58 9.17 10.30
C SER A 113 15.73 9.42 11.55
N GLN A 114 15.90 10.56 12.22
CA GLN A 114 15.05 10.94 13.35
C GLN A 114 13.59 11.18 12.91
N ARG A 115 13.36 11.83 11.77
CA ARG A 115 12.03 12.01 11.16
C ARG A 115 11.41 10.66 10.84
N GLY A 116 12.15 9.72 10.27
CA GLY A 116 11.71 8.35 9.99
C GLY A 116 11.27 7.61 11.23
N ARG A 117 12.07 7.64 12.30
CA ARG A 117 11.73 7.04 13.61
C ARG A 117 10.48 7.66 14.23
N ASN A 118 10.35 8.99 14.19
CA ASN A 118 9.20 9.70 14.75
C ASN A 118 7.92 9.38 13.97
N PHE A 119 8.00 9.39 12.64
CA PHE A 119 6.88 9.03 11.77
C PHE A 119 6.42 7.58 12.02
N PHE A 120 7.36 6.62 12.08
CA PHE A 120 7.03 5.22 12.36
C PHE A 120 6.39 5.04 13.74
N ARG A 121 6.88 5.74 14.78
CA ARG A 121 6.32 5.70 16.13
C ARG A 121 4.88 6.22 16.15
N ARG A 122 4.64 7.39 15.52
CA ARG A 122 3.29 7.98 15.41
C ARG A 122 2.33 7.05 14.71
N LEU A 123 2.74 6.52 13.56
CA LEU A 123 1.94 5.60 12.77
C LEU A 123 1.65 4.28 13.52
N SER A 124 2.63 3.78 14.25
CA SER A 124 2.46 2.59 15.09
C SER A 124 1.40 2.80 16.18
N GLY A 125 1.36 3.99 16.78
CA GLY A 125 0.32 4.38 17.74
C GLY A 125 -1.08 4.40 17.10
N ILE A 126 -1.19 4.98 15.90
CA ILE A 126 -2.44 5.02 15.13
C ILE A 126 -2.93 3.60 14.82
N ILE A 127 -2.08 2.74 14.26
CA ILE A 127 -2.44 1.36 13.90
C ILE A 127 -2.89 0.58 15.15
N ARG A 128 -2.13 0.67 16.26
CA ARG A 128 -2.46 -0.03 17.51
C ARG A 128 -3.80 0.42 18.08
N ALA A 129 -4.03 1.73 18.18
CA ALA A 129 -5.27 2.27 18.74
C ALA A 129 -6.48 1.88 17.87
N THR A 130 -6.36 2.05 16.54
CA THR A 130 -7.44 1.71 15.61
C THR A 130 -7.75 0.21 15.60
N ALA A 131 -6.74 -0.65 15.65
CA ALA A 131 -6.93 -2.09 15.78
C ALA A 131 -7.56 -2.47 17.13
N ALA A 132 -7.12 -1.83 18.21
CA ALA A 132 -7.57 -2.16 19.56
C ALA A 132 -9.03 -1.87 19.82
N ILE A 133 -9.62 -0.84 19.18
CA ILE A 133 -11.05 -0.55 19.30
C ILE A 133 -11.94 -1.55 18.54
N GLN A 134 -11.38 -2.38 17.67
CA GLN A 134 -12.11 -3.27 16.77
C GLN A 134 -11.85 -4.75 17.02
N THR A 135 -10.76 -5.11 17.70
CA THR A 135 -10.34 -6.51 17.86
C THR A 135 -10.12 -6.85 19.33
N PRO A 136 -10.56 -8.03 19.80
CA PRO A 136 -10.20 -8.52 21.14
C PRO A 136 -8.69 -8.68 21.30
N PRO A 137 -8.12 -8.47 22.52
CA PRO A 137 -6.68 -8.55 22.78
C PRO A 137 -6.04 -9.87 22.38
N GLU A 138 -6.72 -10.98 22.59
CA GLU A 138 -6.27 -12.32 22.25
C GLU A 138 -6.15 -12.52 20.74
N LEU A 139 -7.10 -12.01 19.97
CA LEU A 139 -7.06 -12.03 18.51
C LEU A 139 -5.93 -11.14 17.99
N TYR A 140 -5.83 -9.89 18.49
CA TYR A 140 -4.76 -8.97 18.13
C TYR A 140 -3.38 -9.59 18.40
N ARG A 141 -3.17 -10.18 19.58
CA ARG A 141 -1.91 -10.86 19.93
C ARG A 141 -1.63 -12.05 19.02
N ARG A 142 -2.65 -12.85 18.68
CA ARG A 142 -2.50 -13.99 17.76
C ARG A 142 -2.05 -13.51 16.36
N LEU A 143 -2.65 -12.44 15.84
CA LEU A 143 -2.35 -11.89 14.52
C LEU A 143 -0.96 -11.24 14.47
N THR A 144 -0.54 -10.55 15.52
CA THR A 144 0.68 -9.73 15.52
C THR A 144 1.89 -10.39 16.19
N ALA A 145 1.74 -11.63 16.68
CA ALA A 145 2.84 -12.34 17.34
C ALA A 145 4.00 -12.59 16.37
N VAL A 146 5.18 -12.09 16.75
CA VAL A 146 6.43 -12.44 16.07
C VAL A 146 6.85 -13.82 16.55
N ARG A 147 6.72 -14.82 15.69
CA ARG A 147 7.10 -16.20 16.00
C ARG A 147 8.21 -16.65 15.07
N TYR A 148 9.34 -17.01 15.62
CA TYR A 148 10.35 -17.81 14.93
C TYR A 148 9.94 -19.28 15.10
N ARG A 149 9.31 -19.88 14.10
CA ARG A 149 8.90 -21.29 14.19
C ARG A 149 9.88 -22.21 13.49
N LYS A 150 10.39 -23.19 14.24
CA LYS A 150 10.95 -24.44 13.71
C LYS A 150 9.85 -25.51 13.55
N LYS A 151 8.73 -25.22 12.91
CA LYS A 151 7.70 -26.25 12.62
C LYS A 151 7.77 -26.61 11.15
N ALA A 152 7.25 -27.81 10.79
CA ALA A 152 7.02 -28.18 9.40
C ALA A 152 6.35 -27.00 8.67
N ALA A 153 6.99 -26.52 7.62
CA ALA A 153 6.62 -25.29 6.96
C ALA A 153 5.25 -25.43 6.33
N ALA A 154 4.35 -24.47 6.58
CA ALA A 154 3.16 -24.32 5.76
C ALA A 154 3.63 -23.96 4.33
N ARG A 155 2.94 -24.50 3.33
CA ARG A 155 3.31 -24.27 1.93
C ARG A 155 3.28 -22.79 1.56
N ASN A 156 2.38 -22.04 2.16
CA ASN A 156 2.21 -20.61 1.92
C ASN A 156 2.39 -19.80 3.20
N LEU A 157 2.93 -18.59 3.04
CA LEU A 157 2.99 -17.58 4.09
C LEU A 157 2.08 -16.42 3.70
N PHE A 158 1.00 -16.19 4.43
CA PHE A 158 0.16 -15.01 4.21
C PHE A 158 0.71 -13.83 5.02
N TYR A 159 1.31 -12.89 4.33
CA TYR A 159 1.80 -11.64 4.88
C TYR A 159 0.81 -10.51 4.64
N PHE A 160 0.02 -10.20 5.66
CA PHE A 160 -1.02 -9.18 5.54
C PHE A 160 -0.52 -7.73 5.66
N GLY A 161 0.77 -7.50 6.00
CA GLY A 161 1.32 -6.15 6.24
C GLY A 161 0.98 -5.62 7.64
N CYS A 162 0.90 -4.31 7.81
CA CYS A 162 0.58 -3.71 9.11
C CYS A 162 -0.67 -2.82 9.10
N HIS A 163 -0.94 -2.11 8.01
CA HIS A 163 -2.06 -1.14 7.92
C HIS A 163 -3.43 -1.79 7.85
N ILE A 164 -3.56 -3.02 7.37
CA ILE A 164 -4.82 -3.76 7.32
C ILE A 164 -5.41 -4.02 8.73
N LEU A 165 -4.58 -3.94 9.77
CA LEU A 165 -5.05 -3.98 11.15
C LEU A 165 -6.01 -2.83 11.51
N LYS A 166 -6.06 -1.77 10.70
CA LYS A 166 -7.05 -0.70 10.81
C LYS A 166 -8.43 -1.10 10.25
N THR A 167 -8.48 -2.14 9.43
CA THR A 167 -9.68 -2.69 8.79
C THR A 167 -9.74 -4.21 9.02
N PRO A 168 -9.88 -4.67 10.27
CA PRO A 168 -9.73 -6.07 10.63
C PRO A 168 -10.78 -6.98 9.98
N HIS A 169 -11.97 -6.49 9.64
CA HIS A 169 -12.98 -7.24 8.91
C HIS A 169 -12.44 -7.76 7.56
N ILE A 170 -11.68 -6.96 6.82
CA ILE A 170 -11.07 -7.38 5.56
C ILE A 170 -10.03 -8.49 5.78
N LEU A 171 -9.19 -8.35 6.83
CA LEU A 171 -8.19 -9.36 7.17
C LEU A 171 -8.86 -10.68 7.57
N LEU A 172 -9.90 -10.63 8.40
CA LEU A 172 -10.63 -11.81 8.84
C LEU A 172 -11.35 -12.49 7.67
N SER A 173 -12.00 -11.71 6.78
CA SER A 173 -12.60 -12.25 5.55
C SER A 173 -11.56 -12.96 4.68
N CYS A 174 -10.38 -12.40 4.52
CA CYS A 174 -9.30 -13.03 3.76
C CYS A 174 -8.85 -14.36 4.39
N MET A 175 -8.73 -14.41 5.72
CA MET A 175 -8.33 -15.62 6.45
C MET A 175 -9.39 -16.70 6.30
N ASP A 176 -10.69 -16.37 6.44
CA ASP A 176 -11.78 -17.33 6.30
C ASP A 176 -11.93 -17.84 4.86
N VAL A 177 -11.68 -16.99 3.86
CA VAL A 177 -11.59 -17.44 2.46
C VAL A 177 -10.49 -18.49 2.30
N PHE A 178 -9.30 -18.25 2.85
CA PHE A 178 -8.19 -19.20 2.78
C PHE A 178 -8.47 -20.49 3.54
N ASP A 179 -9.07 -20.41 4.71
CA ASP A 179 -9.44 -21.60 5.50
C ASP A 179 -10.46 -22.45 4.74
N ARG A 180 -11.50 -21.84 4.13
CA ARG A 180 -12.50 -22.52 3.30
C ARG A 180 -11.93 -23.14 2.02
N MET A 181 -10.92 -22.47 1.43
CA MET A 181 -10.18 -23.03 0.29
C MET A 181 -9.27 -24.20 0.69
N GLY A 182 -9.14 -24.52 1.98
CA GLY A 182 -8.22 -25.54 2.48
C GLY A 182 -6.75 -25.16 2.28
N LEU A 183 -6.44 -23.86 2.25
CA LEU A 183 -5.09 -23.39 2.02
C LEU A 183 -4.17 -23.70 3.22
N ASP A 184 -3.12 -24.48 2.99
CA ASP A 184 -2.04 -24.67 3.95
C ASP A 184 -1.23 -23.38 4.04
N CYS A 185 -1.51 -22.56 5.06
CA CYS A 185 -1.01 -21.22 5.18
C CYS A 185 -0.66 -20.84 6.63
N GLU A 186 0.52 -20.27 6.84
CA GLU A 186 0.86 -19.55 8.07
C GLU A 186 0.55 -18.07 7.86
N VAL A 187 -0.01 -17.40 8.89
CA VAL A 187 -0.44 -15.99 8.82
C VAL A 187 0.49 -15.12 9.65
N VAL A 188 1.07 -14.12 9.02
CA VAL A 188 2.03 -13.18 9.66
C VAL A 188 1.78 -11.74 9.24
N GLY A 189 2.11 -10.80 10.12
CA GLY A 189 2.03 -9.38 9.80
C GLY A 189 2.17 -8.48 11.03
N GLY A 190 1.58 -7.30 10.94
CA GLY A 190 1.68 -6.28 11.97
C GLY A 190 3.02 -5.54 11.97
N LEU A 191 3.20 -4.70 12.98
CA LEU A 191 4.36 -3.79 13.07
C LEU A 191 5.71 -4.52 13.19
N GLY A 192 5.71 -5.73 13.73
CA GLY A 192 6.90 -6.57 13.87
C GLY A 192 7.42 -7.16 12.55
N HIS A 193 6.66 -7.05 11.47
CA HIS A 193 6.98 -7.52 10.11
C HIS A 193 6.87 -6.38 9.08
N CYS A 194 7.31 -5.18 9.45
CA CYS A 194 7.20 -4.00 8.58
C CYS A 194 8.15 -4.09 7.37
N CYS A 195 7.65 -3.70 6.19
CA CYS A 195 8.45 -3.63 4.95
C CYS A 195 9.40 -2.43 4.88
N GLY A 196 9.40 -1.54 5.86
CA GLY A 196 10.31 -0.39 5.91
C GLY A 196 9.85 0.86 5.14
N ILE A 197 8.74 0.82 4.40
CA ILE A 197 8.28 1.92 3.52
C ILE A 197 8.24 3.29 4.21
N ASN A 198 7.94 3.34 5.50
CA ASN A 198 7.81 4.61 6.21
C ASN A 198 9.14 5.34 6.37
N HIS A 199 10.24 4.61 6.47
CA HIS A 199 11.58 5.18 6.39
C HIS A 199 11.93 5.64 4.98
N PHE A 200 11.58 4.85 3.96
CA PHE A 200 11.72 5.28 2.55
C PHE A 200 10.99 6.59 2.26
N ARG A 201 9.77 6.77 2.80
CA ARG A 201 9.01 8.02 2.66
C ARG A 201 9.71 9.22 3.27
N MET A 202 10.49 9.00 4.33
CA MET A 202 11.30 10.04 4.99
C MET A 202 12.72 10.10 4.44
N SER A 203 12.99 9.48 3.28
CA SER A 203 14.30 9.44 2.62
C SER A 203 15.41 8.79 3.44
N ASP A 204 15.06 7.97 4.43
CA ASP A 204 15.97 7.15 5.23
C ASP A 204 15.97 5.72 4.66
N LEU A 205 16.61 5.56 3.49
CA LEU A 205 16.61 4.28 2.76
C LEU A 205 17.30 3.17 3.55
N GLU A 206 18.39 3.50 4.25
CA GLU A 206 19.19 2.52 4.99
C GLU A 206 18.38 1.90 6.15
N ALA A 207 17.72 2.72 6.98
CA ALA A 207 16.86 2.20 8.04
C ALA A 207 15.64 1.45 7.48
N GLY A 208 15.09 1.91 6.36
CA GLY A 208 13.99 1.23 5.67
C GLY A 208 14.41 -0.15 5.15
N ALA A 209 15.56 -0.24 4.49
CA ALA A 209 16.14 -1.48 4.00
C ALA A 209 16.43 -2.44 5.15
N ALA A 210 17.10 -1.98 6.21
CA ALA A 210 17.39 -2.81 7.39
C ALA A 210 16.13 -3.35 8.07
N MET A 211 15.02 -2.59 8.04
CA MET A 211 13.72 -3.05 8.56
C MET A 211 13.10 -4.13 7.66
N GLY A 212 13.11 -3.91 6.34
CA GLY A 212 12.61 -4.87 5.35
C GLY A 212 13.40 -6.17 5.33
N THR A 213 14.74 -6.10 5.42
CA THR A 213 15.64 -7.27 5.52
C THR A 213 15.29 -8.14 6.73
N ARG A 214 15.14 -7.53 7.92
CA ARG A 214 14.72 -8.29 9.11
C ARG A 214 13.38 -8.99 8.96
N SER A 215 12.46 -8.39 8.22
CA SER A 215 11.17 -9.03 7.92
C SER A 215 11.33 -10.17 6.91
N LEU A 216 12.15 -9.98 5.89
CA LEU A 216 12.45 -11.01 4.88
C LEU A 216 13.14 -12.22 5.50
N GLU A 217 14.10 -12.02 6.42
CA GLU A 217 14.75 -13.09 7.18
C GLU A 217 13.74 -13.92 7.99
N LYS A 218 12.77 -13.24 8.62
CA LYS A 218 11.68 -13.93 9.31
C LYS A 218 10.83 -14.74 8.33
N PHE A 219 10.44 -14.17 7.18
CA PHE A 219 9.66 -14.90 6.18
C PHE A 219 10.39 -16.15 5.69
N ARG A 220 11.70 -16.07 5.43
CA ARG A 220 12.53 -17.24 5.09
C ARG A 220 12.55 -18.29 6.19
N SER A 221 12.55 -17.88 7.47
CA SER A 221 12.57 -18.81 8.59
C SER A 221 11.33 -19.70 8.69
N TYR A 222 10.22 -19.32 8.04
CA TYR A 222 9.02 -20.16 7.95
C TYR A 222 9.19 -21.33 6.97
N GLY A 223 10.10 -21.23 6.00
CA GLY A 223 10.38 -22.29 5.02
C GLY A 223 9.23 -22.50 4.01
N SER A 224 8.35 -21.51 3.84
CA SER A 224 7.25 -21.55 2.87
C SER A 224 7.75 -21.37 1.45
N GLU A 225 7.02 -21.92 0.47
CA GLU A 225 7.36 -21.85 -0.96
C GLU A 225 7.11 -20.44 -1.54
N GLN A 226 6.16 -19.68 -0.98
CA GLN A 226 5.82 -18.32 -1.40
C GLN A 226 5.22 -17.48 -0.29
N VAL A 227 5.27 -16.16 -0.48
CA VAL A 227 4.61 -15.18 0.38
C VAL A 227 3.41 -14.59 -0.37
N ILE A 228 2.21 -14.81 0.15
CA ILE A 228 0.99 -14.15 -0.35
C ILE A 228 0.85 -12.81 0.36
N THR A 229 0.80 -11.71 -0.39
CA THR A 229 0.66 -10.36 0.17
C THR A 229 -0.73 -9.80 -0.06
N PHE A 230 -1.24 -9.02 0.89
CA PHE A 230 -2.48 -8.25 0.70
C PHE A 230 -2.21 -6.76 0.44
N CYS A 231 -1.21 -6.21 1.10
CA CYS A 231 -0.92 -4.77 1.04
C CYS A 231 -0.17 -4.41 -0.25
N PRO A 232 -0.71 -3.49 -1.11
CA PRO A 232 -0.05 -3.11 -2.35
C PRO A 232 1.33 -2.46 -2.11
N THR A 233 1.48 -1.71 -1.01
CA THR A 233 2.78 -1.15 -0.62
C THR A 233 3.80 -2.25 -0.30
N CYS A 234 3.40 -3.29 0.42
CA CYS A 234 4.31 -4.38 0.75
C CYS A 234 4.68 -5.19 -0.49
N GLN A 235 3.70 -5.43 -1.38
CA GLN A 235 3.94 -6.07 -2.67
C GLN A 235 4.96 -5.28 -3.48
N MET A 236 4.75 -3.98 -3.68
CA MET A 236 5.67 -3.10 -4.40
C MET A 236 7.06 -3.10 -3.77
N GLN A 237 7.16 -3.00 -2.44
CA GLN A 237 8.45 -2.96 -1.76
C GLN A 237 9.27 -4.23 -1.98
N TYR A 238 8.64 -5.41 -1.89
CA TYR A 238 9.36 -6.67 -2.07
C TYR A 238 9.46 -7.12 -3.53
N ALA A 239 8.67 -6.56 -4.45
CA ALA A 239 8.80 -6.81 -5.88
C ALA A 239 9.87 -5.90 -6.53
N GLU A 240 9.80 -4.58 -6.27
CA GLU A 240 10.65 -3.60 -6.97
C GLU A 240 11.93 -3.25 -6.21
N TYR A 241 11.83 -3.13 -4.88
CA TYR A 241 12.96 -2.68 -4.05
C TYR A 241 13.65 -3.82 -3.29
N ARG A 242 13.32 -5.07 -3.63
CA ARG A 242 13.93 -6.25 -3.00
C ARG A 242 15.46 -6.25 -3.02
N PRO A 243 16.13 -5.86 -4.10
CA PRO A 243 17.60 -5.80 -4.11
C PRO A 243 18.19 -4.87 -3.06
N LEU A 244 17.44 -3.85 -2.60
CA LEU A 244 17.84 -2.99 -1.47
C LEU A 244 17.81 -3.73 -0.11
N TYR A 245 17.10 -4.87 -0.02
CA TYR A 245 16.96 -5.64 1.20
C TYR A 245 17.96 -6.78 1.30
N SER A 246 18.25 -7.43 0.19
CA SER A 246 18.98 -8.71 0.18
C SER A 246 20.13 -8.78 -0.82
N GLY A 247 20.37 -7.68 -1.56
CA GLY A 247 21.35 -7.66 -2.65
C GLY A 247 20.80 -8.24 -3.97
N PRO A 248 21.56 -8.10 -5.06
CA PRO A 248 21.16 -8.60 -6.37
C PRO A 248 21.10 -10.13 -6.39
N GLY A 249 20.13 -10.69 -7.10
CA GLY A 249 20.00 -12.14 -7.33
C GLY A 249 19.30 -12.94 -6.25
N ASP A 250 18.70 -12.30 -5.24
CA ASP A 250 17.91 -12.96 -4.22
C ASP A 250 16.44 -13.13 -4.67
N ASP A 251 16.14 -14.16 -5.42
CA ASP A 251 14.79 -14.51 -5.90
C ASP A 251 14.19 -15.76 -5.23
N GLU A 252 14.82 -16.27 -4.17
CA GLU A 252 14.47 -17.57 -3.55
C GLU A 252 13.05 -17.61 -2.96
N LEU A 253 12.46 -16.46 -2.58
CA LEU A 253 11.13 -16.42 -1.97
C LEU A 253 10.19 -15.51 -2.77
N PRO A 254 9.33 -16.07 -3.65
CA PRO A 254 8.41 -15.28 -4.47
C PRO A 254 7.32 -14.59 -3.63
N PHE A 255 7.02 -13.33 -3.98
CA PHE A 255 5.90 -12.56 -3.44
C PHE A 255 4.78 -12.50 -4.47
N VAL A 256 3.59 -12.93 -4.07
CA VAL A 256 2.39 -13.00 -4.91
C VAL A 256 1.27 -12.19 -4.26
N HIS A 257 0.70 -11.23 -4.98
CA HIS A 257 -0.46 -10.50 -4.47
C HIS A 257 -1.67 -11.44 -4.32
N VAL A 258 -2.49 -11.23 -3.29
CA VAL A 258 -3.65 -12.06 -2.97
C VAL A 258 -4.59 -12.24 -4.17
N THR A 259 -4.81 -11.19 -4.95
CA THR A 259 -5.66 -11.25 -6.15
C THR A 259 -5.11 -12.24 -7.20
N LYS A 260 -3.80 -12.22 -7.42
CA LYS A 260 -3.14 -13.17 -8.33
C LYS A 260 -3.21 -14.61 -7.80
N TYR A 261 -3.10 -14.79 -6.48
CA TYR A 261 -3.24 -16.10 -5.86
C TYR A 261 -4.67 -16.63 -6.02
N LEU A 262 -5.68 -15.84 -5.70
CA LEU A 262 -7.09 -16.23 -5.83
C LEU A 262 -7.47 -16.50 -7.30
N ALA A 263 -7.03 -15.66 -8.23
CA ALA A 263 -7.29 -15.85 -9.66
C ALA A 263 -6.66 -17.13 -10.25
N ARG A 264 -5.61 -17.66 -9.62
CA ARG A 264 -5.04 -18.98 -10.00
C ARG A 264 -5.81 -20.18 -9.47
N ASN A 265 -6.76 -19.96 -8.57
CA ASN A 265 -7.52 -20.99 -7.88
C ASN A 265 -9.05 -20.81 -8.08
N LEU A 266 -9.47 -20.37 -9.28
CA LEU A 266 -10.84 -19.99 -9.59
C LEU A 266 -11.83 -21.15 -9.43
N ASP A 267 -11.48 -22.38 -9.80
CA ASP A 267 -12.39 -23.54 -9.68
C ASP A 267 -12.76 -23.77 -8.22
N THR A 268 -11.79 -23.73 -7.32
CA THR A 268 -12.04 -23.82 -5.88
C THR A 268 -12.89 -22.65 -5.40
N LEU A 269 -12.53 -21.42 -5.80
CA LEU A 269 -13.23 -20.21 -5.38
C LEU A 269 -14.72 -20.25 -5.83
N LYS A 270 -14.95 -20.61 -7.10
CA LYS A 270 -16.29 -20.74 -7.68
C LYS A 270 -17.14 -21.77 -6.97
N SER A 271 -16.55 -22.89 -6.53
CA SER A 271 -17.26 -23.93 -5.77
C SER A 271 -17.70 -23.47 -4.37
N LEU A 272 -17.03 -22.47 -3.82
CA LEU A 272 -17.29 -21.90 -2.48
C LEU A 272 -18.25 -20.70 -2.52
N CYS A 273 -18.27 -19.94 -3.60
CA CYS A 273 -19.17 -18.81 -3.80
C CYS A 273 -20.56 -19.30 -4.19
N THR A 274 -21.40 -19.71 -3.22
CA THR A 274 -22.70 -20.35 -3.45
C THR A 274 -23.90 -19.45 -3.16
N ALA A 275 -23.76 -18.48 -2.27
CA ALA A 275 -24.82 -17.51 -1.98
C ALA A 275 -24.81 -16.37 -3.02
N PRO A 276 -25.97 -16.02 -3.62
CA PRO A 276 -26.00 -14.90 -4.55
C PRO A 276 -25.83 -13.56 -3.82
N VAL A 277 -25.01 -12.69 -4.42
CA VAL A 277 -24.88 -11.27 -4.03
C VAL A 277 -25.48 -10.44 -5.16
N ASN A 278 -26.76 -10.14 -5.06
CA ASN A 278 -27.50 -9.42 -6.10
C ASN A 278 -27.21 -7.92 -6.01
N LYS A 279 -26.04 -7.52 -6.46
CA LYS A 279 -25.57 -6.12 -6.48
C LYS A 279 -24.97 -5.76 -7.82
N ARG A 280 -25.19 -4.51 -8.24
CA ARG A 280 -24.51 -3.84 -9.33
C ARG A 280 -23.37 -3.02 -8.74
N ILE A 281 -22.13 -3.34 -9.04
CA ILE A 281 -20.96 -2.73 -8.39
C ILE A 281 -20.00 -2.07 -9.39
N ALA A 282 -19.30 -1.03 -8.92
CA ALA A 282 -18.13 -0.48 -9.60
C ALA A 282 -16.88 -0.73 -8.78
N LEU A 283 -15.77 -1.10 -9.45
CA LEU A 283 -14.48 -1.28 -8.78
C LEU A 283 -13.74 0.05 -8.65
N HIS A 284 -13.24 0.35 -7.45
CA HIS A 284 -12.24 1.41 -7.28
C HIS A 284 -10.84 0.81 -7.46
N LEU A 285 -10.15 1.31 -8.47
CA LEU A 285 -8.87 0.78 -8.95
C LEU A 285 -7.76 1.82 -8.87
N HIS A 286 -6.56 1.34 -8.63
CA HIS A 286 -5.31 2.08 -8.83
C HIS A 286 -4.37 1.28 -9.69
N GLY A 287 -3.55 1.98 -10.49
CA GLY A 287 -2.44 1.39 -11.22
C GLY A 287 -1.31 0.89 -10.30
N GLY A 288 -0.27 0.37 -10.89
CA GLY A 288 1.00 0.10 -10.20
C GLY A 288 1.15 -1.24 -9.51
N THR A 289 0.12 -2.11 -9.47
CA THR A 289 0.27 -3.53 -9.16
C THR A 289 -0.25 -4.33 -10.35
N ASP A 290 0.67 -4.98 -11.06
CA ASP A 290 0.41 -5.68 -12.30
C ASP A 290 -0.69 -6.75 -12.17
N GLY A 291 -1.64 -6.73 -13.13
CA GLY A 291 -2.71 -7.70 -13.26
C GLY A 291 -3.79 -7.66 -12.17
N VAL A 292 -3.78 -6.69 -11.26
CA VAL A 292 -4.76 -6.65 -10.15
C VAL A 292 -6.18 -6.42 -10.65
N GLU A 293 -6.38 -5.57 -11.64
CA GLU A 293 -7.70 -5.26 -12.19
C GLU A 293 -8.33 -6.51 -12.82
N GLU A 294 -7.62 -7.19 -13.71
CA GLU A 294 -8.08 -8.41 -14.38
C GLU A 294 -8.33 -9.54 -13.37
N ASN A 295 -7.43 -9.70 -12.41
CA ASN A 295 -7.56 -10.71 -11.37
C ASN A 295 -8.81 -10.48 -10.53
N VAL A 296 -9.08 -9.24 -10.09
CA VAL A 296 -10.26 -8.94 -9.25
C VAL A 296 -11.56 -9.12 -10.04
N LYS A 297 -11.61 -8.67 -11.29
CA LYS A 297 -12.79 -8.90 -12.15
C LYS A 297 -13.07 -10.39 -12.33
N THR A 298 -12.03 -11.18 -12.58
CA THR A 298 -12.14 -12.64 -12.72
C THR A 298 -12.60 -13.33 -11.43
N ILE A 299 -12.07 -12.88 -10.28
CA ILE A 299 -12.46 -13.37 -8.96
C ILE A 299 -13.95 -13.07 -8.70
N LEU A 300 -14.36 -11.84 -8.93
CA LEU A 300 -15.75 -11.42 -8.66
C LEU A 300 -16.76 -12.04 -9.64
N ALA A 301 -16.32 -12.44 -10.83
CA ALA A 301 -17.15 -13.21 -11.75
C ALA A 301 -17.52 -14.62 -11.20
N CYS A 302 -16.88 -15.09 -10.12
CA CYS A 302 -17.28 -16.33 -9.41
C CYS A 302 -18.50 -16.11 -8.50
N VAL A 303 -18.90 -14.87 -8.21
CA VAL A 303 -19.99 -14.54 -7.27
C VAL A 303 -21.32 -14.52 -8.02
N PRO A 304 -22.27 -15.41 -7.70
CA PRO A 304 -23.57 -15.43 -8.36
C PRO A 304 -24.35 -14.13 -8.11
N GLY A 305 -25.01 -13.62 -9.13
CA GLY A 305 -25.87 -12.43 -9.04
C GLY A 305 -25.14 -11.09 -9.03
N LEU A 306 -23.81 -11.09 -9.01
CA LEU A 306 -23.01 -9.87 -9.00
C LEU A 306 -22.82 -9.33 -10.43
N GLU A 307 -23.10 -8.04 -10.64
CA GLU A 307 -22.81 -7.32 -11.86
C GLU A 307 -21.67 -6.32 -11.61
N VAL A 308 -20.55 -6.48 -12.30
CA VAL A 308 -19.42 -5.53 -12.26
C VAL A 308 -19.52 -4.60 -13.45
N VAL A 309 -19.70 -3.30 -13.20
CA VAL A 309 -19.80 -2.28 -14.25
C VAL A 309 -18.53 -1.45 -14.35
N GLU A 310 -18.16 -1.13 -15.56
CA GLU A 310 -17.04 -0.21 -15.82
C GLU A 310 -17.52 1.23 -15.61
N ILE A 311 -16.69 2.00 -14.92
CA ILE A 311 -16.89 3.44 -14.72
C ILE A 311 -15.64 4.21 -15.10
N ASP A 312 -15.81 5.47 -15.45
CA ASP A 312 -14.69 6.37 -15.71
C ASP A 312 -14.07 6.83 -14.39
N GLN A 313 -12.76 6.61 -14.21
CA GLN A 313 -12.03 6.94 -13.00
C GLN A 313 -10.53 7.16 -13.27
N HIS A 314 -9.87 7.87 -12.38
CA HIS A 314 -8.43 8.12 -12.44
C HIS A 314 -7.64 6.94 -11.84
N LYS A 315 -7.48 5.83 -12.59
CA LYS A 315 -6.73 4.65 -12.16
C LYS A 315 -5.23 4.91 -11.97
N ASP A 316 -4.71 5.90 -12.66
CA ASP A 316 -3.29 6.32 -12.68
C ASP A 316 -2.91 7.34 -11.60
N HIS A 317 -3.86 7.74 -10.75
CA HIS A 317 -3.61 8.68 -9.66
C HIS A 317 -3.06 7.96 -8.42
N GLY A 318 -1.73 7.86 -8.34
CA GLY A 318 -1.05 7.13 -7.27
C GLY A 318 -1.24 5.60 -7.36
N TYR A 319 -0.78 4.85 -6.37
CA TYR A 319 -0.96 3.39 -6.30
C TYR A 319 -1.91 2.94 -5.18
N GLN A 320 -2.41 3.85 -4.39
CA GLN A 320 -3.48 3.69 -3.38
C GLN A 320 -3.87 5.07 -2.80
N CYS A 321 -5.11 5.23 -2.33
CA CYS A 321 -5.64 6.51 -1.84
C CYS A 321 -4.75 7.24 -0.83
N PRO A 322 -4.27 6.63 0.28
CA PRO A 322 -3.50 7.36 1.29
C PRO A 322 -2.10 7.78 0.85
N THR A 323 -1.73 7.54 -0.39
CA THR A 323 -0.45 8.00 -0.96
C THR A 323 -0.61 9.13 -1.96
N LEU A 324 -1.84 9.45 -2.31
CA LEU A 324 -2.17 10.57 -3.17
C LEU A 324 -2.28 11.84 -2.31
N LEU A 325 -1.16 12.57 -2.20
CA LEU A 325 -1.01 13.71 -1.28
C LEU A 325 -0.81 15.05 -2.01
N LEU A 326 -0.75 15.03 -3.35
CA LEU A 326 -0.61 16.24 -4.14
C LEU A 326 -1.93 17.01 -4.12
N PRO A 327 -1.97 18.28 -3.69
CA PRO A 327 -3.20 19.06 -3.59
C PRO A 327 -4.01 19.04 -4.89
N GLY A 328 -5.32 18.88 -4.78
CA GLY A 328 -6.25 18.78 -5.92
C GLY A 328 -6.38 17.37 -6.52
N ALA A 329 -5.35 16.53 -6.44
CA ALA A 329 -5.40 15.19 -7.02
C ALA A 329 -6.31 14.20 -6.25
N PRO A 330 -6.30 14.14 -4.90
CA PRO A 330 -7.26 13.32 -4.14
C PRO A 330 -8.72 13.72 -4.38
N GLU A 331 -8.99 15.02 -4.43
CA GLU A 331 -10.31 15.58 -4.67
C GLU A 331 -10.82 15.22 -6.06
N ALA A 332 -10.02 15.43 -7.10
CA ALA A 332 -10.35 15.08 -8.48
C ALA A 332 -10.60 13.57 -8.65
N MET A 333 -9.77 12.74 -8.00
CA MET A 333 -9.93 11.28 -8.03
C MET A 333 -11.26 10.86 -7.40
N ARG A 334 -11.61 11.40 -6.21
CA ARG A 334 -12.88 11.11 -5.52
C ARG A 334 -14.08 11.61 -6.32
N GLU A 335 -14.04 12.86 -6.79
CA GLU A 335 -15.14 13.43 -7.58
C GLU A 335 -15.43 12.61 -8.82
N LYS A 336 -14.39 12.25 -9.58
CA LYS A 336 -14.51 11.42 -10.78
C LYS A 336 -15.07 10.03 -10.47
N LEU A 337 -14.56 9.39 -9.42
CA LEU A 337 -15.01 8.07 -8.97
C LEU A 337 -16.49 8.09 -8.59
N PHE A 338 -16.88 9.00 -7.71
CA PHE A 338 -18.23 9.00 -7.14
C PHE A 338 -19.29 9.57 -8.08
N SER A 339 -18.93 10.56 -8.94
CA SER A 339 -19.86 11.03 -9.99
C SER A 339 -20.15 9.94 -11.02
N SER A 340 -19.11 9.20 -11.44
CA SER A 340 -19.27 8.09 -12.40
C SER A 340 -20.03 6.90 -11.78
N ALA A 341 -19.81 6.60 -10.49
CA ALA A 341 -20.56 5.57 -9.78
C ALA A 341 -22.06 5.93 -9.65
N ARG A 342 -22.38 7.19 -9.31
CA ARG A 342 -23.77 7.68 -9.31
C ARG A 342 -24.42 7.58 -10.68
N ALA A 343 -23.73 8.01 -11.74
CA ALA A 343 -24.24 7.94 -13.11
C ALA A 343 -24.48 6.52 -13.60
N ALA A 344 -23.71 5.55 -13.09
CA ALA A 344 -23.87 4.12 -13.37
C ALA A 344 -24.92 3.44 -12.49
N GLU A 345 -25.55 4.17 -11.55
CA GLU A 345 -26.56 3.66 -10.63
C GLU A 345 -26.11 2.36 -9.92
N VAL A 346 -24.88 2.37 -9.37
CA VAL A 346 -24.36 1.18 -8.66
C VAL A 346 -24.92 1.10 -7.25
N ASP A 347 -25.08 -0.14 -6.75
CA ASP A 347 -25.43 -0.43 -5.35
C ASP A 347 -24.21 -0.26 -4.42
N SER A 348 -22.99 -0.51 -4.95
CA SER A 348 -21.77 -0.39 -4.16
C SER A 348 -20.56 -0.01 -5.01
N VAL A 349 -19.67 0.83 -4.43
CA VAL A 349 -18.29 1.01 -4.91
C VAL A 349 -17.40 0.09 -4.11
N VAL A 350 -16.75 -0.85 -4.78
CA VAL A 350 -15.96 -1.91 -4.17
C VAL A 350 -14.47 -1.62 -4.32
N THR A 351 -13.81 -1.45 -3.19
CA THR A 351 -12.36 -1.21 -3.13
C THR A 351 -11.59 -2.53 -3.20
N VAL A 352 -10.43 -2.51 -3.85
CA VAL A 352 -9.51 -3.66 -3.87
C VAL A 352 -8.59 -3.62 -2.66
N TYR A 353 -8.04 -2.45 -2.34
CA TYR A 353 -7.06 -2.31 -1.27
C TYR A 353 -7.71 -1.88 0.06
N HIS A 354 -7.30 -2.54 1.15
CA HIS A 354 -7.73 -2.19 2.51
C HIS A 354 -7.49 -0.71 2.86
N SER A 355 -6.43 -0.13 2.31
CA SER A 355 -6.07 1.28 2.55
C SER A 355 -7.00 2.25 1.83
N CYS A 356 -7.45 1.90 0.61
CA CYS A 356 -8.46 2.67 -0.11
C CYS A 356 -9.81 2.58 0.59
N HIS A 357 -10.18 1.38 1.06
CA HIS A 357 -11.38 1.22 1.87
C HIS A 357 -11.35 2.11 3.12
N PHE A 358 -10.22 2.09 3.85
CA PHE A 358 -10.04 2.92 5.04
C PHE A 358 -10.21 4.42 4.75
N GLU A 359 -9.74 4.92 3.61
CA GLU A 359 -9.86 6.33 3.22
C GLU A 359 -11.26 6.69 2.72
N LEU A 360 -11.89 5.81 1.94
CA LEU A 360 -13.13 6.13 1.23
C LEU A 360 -14.40 5.75 1.99
N CYS A 361 -14.36 4.79 2.93
CA CYS A 361 -15.56 4.28 3.58
C CYS A 361 -16.45 5.35 4.27
N PRO A 362 -15.94 6.48 4.79
CA PRO A 362 -16.82 7.51 5.38
C PRO A 362 -17.67 8.26 4.33
N GLU A 363 -17.26 8.22 3.06
CA GLU A 363 -18.02 8.87 1.98
C GLU A 363 -19.38 8.18 1.72
N GLU A 364 -19.58 6.96 2.20
CA GLU A 364 -20.89 6.29 2.12
C GLU A 364 -22.04 7.14 2.65
N GLY A 365 -21.80 7.93 3.70
CA GLY A 365 -22.80 8.86 4.24
C GLY A 365 -23.23 9.98 3.30
N ASN A 366 -22.48 10.23 2.23
CA ASN A 366 -22.70 11.29 1.25
C ASN A 366 -23.26 10.78 -0.08
N HIS A 367 -23.41 9.48 -0.25
CA HIS A 367 -23.75 8.84 -1.52
C HIS A 367 -24.88 7.82 -1.39
N PRO A 368 -25.62 7.51 -2.50
CA PRO A 368 -26.72 6.54 -2.49
C PRO A 368 -26.25 5.08 -2.62
N PHE A 369 -24.96 4.81 -2.53
CA PHE A 369 -24.35 3.49 -2.68
C PHE A 369 -23.46 3.16 -1.48
N GLU A 370 -23.26 1.87 -1.24
CA GLU A 370 -22.36 1.37 -0.21
C GLU A 370 -20.89 1.47 -0.62
N LEU A 371 -19.98 1.53 0.36
CA LEU A 371 -18.54 1.37 0.17
C LEU A 371 -18.06 0.07 0.83
N GLU A 372 -17.65 -0.89 0.02
CA GLU A 372 -17.26 -2.22 0.46
C GLU A 372 -15.84 -2.57 0.00
N ASN A 373 -15.32 -3.69 0.50
CA ASN A 373 -14.10 -4.30 -0.03
C ASN A 373 -14.42 -5.60 -0.78
N PHE A 374 -13.67 -5.97 -1.80
CA PHE A 374 -13.92 -7.18 -2.58
C PHE A 374 -13.89 -8.47 -1.72
N MET A 375 -13.13 -8.48 -0.62
CA MET A 375 -13.12 -9.63 0.31
C MET A 375 -14.41 -9.74 1.10
N THR A 376 -15.09 -8.62 1.38
CA THR A 376 -16.44 -8.62 1.98
C THR A 376 -17.44 -9.24 1.02
N ILE A 377 -17.41 -8.87 -0.26
CA ILE A 377 -18.28 -9.47 -1.31
C ILE A 377 -18.06 -10.98 -1.42
N LEU A 378 -16.80 -11.44 -1.40
CA LEU A 378 -16.49 -12.87 -1.41
C LEU A 378 -17.03 -13.58 -0.15
N GLY A 379 -16.83 -12.96 1.02
CA GLY A 379 -17.34 -13.48 2.28
C GLY A 379 -18.86 -13.66 2.26
N GLN A 380 -19.60 -12.66 1.80
CA GLN A 380 -21.06 -12.70 1.65
C GLN A 380 -21.48 -13.86 0.75
N SER A 381 -20.81 -14.05 -0.39
CA SER A 381 -21.10 -15.16 -1.29
C SER A 381 -20.74 -16.54 -0.72
N MET A 382 -19.79 -16.60 0.19
CA MET A 382 -19.41 -17.81 0.94
C MET A 382 -20.23 -18.01 2.22
N GLY A 383 -21.19 -17.12 2.53
CA GLY A 383 -22.09 -17.23 3.67
C GLY A 383 -21.48 -16.77 5.00
N PHE A 384 -20.57 -15.82 4.98
CA PHE A 384 -20.07 -15.12 6.18
C PHE A 384 -19.85 -13.64 5.91
N ASP A 385 -19.95 -12.83 6.97
CA ASP A 385 -19.69 -11.40 6.92
C ASP A 385 -19.13 -10.93 8.26
N TYR A 386 -18.25 -9.93 8.23
CA TYR A 386 -17.66 -9.32 9.41
C TYR A 386 -18.09 -7.85 9.49
N PRO A 387 -18.52 -7.38 10.68
CA PRO A 387 -18.89 -5.97 10.85
C PRO A 387 -17.72 -5.02 10.49
N ASP A 388 -18.01 -4.05 9.66
CA ASP A 388 -17.07 -2.97 9.33
C ASP A 388 -17.12 -1.87 10.41
N TRP A 389 -16.45 -2.13 11.53
CA TRP A 389 -16.35 -1.16 12.61
C TRP A 389 -15.57 0.09 12.21
N THR A 390 -14.63 -0.02 11.25
CA THR A 390 -13.90 1.14 10.73
C THR A 390 -14.84 2.16 10.10
N LYS A 391 -15.68 1.70 9.17
CA LYS A 391 -16.70 2.52 8.52
C LYS A 391 -17.68 3.08 9.55
N THR A 392 -18.19 2.23 10.43
CA THR A 392 -19.12 2.61 11.49
C THR A 392 -18.58 3.74 12.34
N PHE A 393 -17.35 3.61 12.85
CA PHE A 393 -16.74 4.63 13.71
C PHE A 393 -16.40 5.92 12.95
N LYS A 394 -16.02 5.84 11.70
CA LYS A 394 -15.81 7.02 10.86
C LYS A 394 -17.12 7.76 10.56
N LEU A 395 -18.20 7.03 10.29
CA LEU A 395 -19.54 7.60 10.05
C LEU A 395 -20.16 8.24 11.31
N TYR A 396 -19.75 7.83 12.52
CA TYR A 396 -20.17 8.54 13.72
C TYR A 396 -19.74 10.01 13.72
N GLY A 397 -18.56 10.32 13.17
CA GLY A 397 -17.99 11.68 13.21
C GLY A 397 -17.74 12.22 14.62
N ASP A 398 -17.92 11.39 15.64
CA ASP A 398 -17.87 11.72 17.06
C ASP A 398 -16.91 10.78 17.82
N LEU A 399 -15.73 11.31 18.10
CA LEU A 399 -14.69 10.56 18.80
C LEU A 399 -15.06 10.26 20.27
N ASP A 400 -15.83 11.12 20.91
CA ASP A 400 -16.23 10.90 22.31
C ASP A 400 -17.20 9.71 22.40
N ARG A 401 -18.10 9.59 21.43
CA ARG A 401 -18.96 8.41 21.28
C ARG A 401 -18.12 7.14 21.05
N VAL A 402 -17.15 7.17 20.13
CA VAL A 402 -16.27 6.02 19.89
C VAL A 402 -15.53 5.61 21.17
N LEU A 403 -14.98 6.57 21.91
CA LEU A 403 -14.25 6.28 23.15
C LEU A 403 -15.18 5.78 24.26
N ALA A 404 -16.41 6.26 24.33
CA ALA A 404 -17.43 5.77 25.28
C ALA A 404 -17.77 4.29 25.00
N GLU A 405 -17.96 3.91 23.73
CA GLU A 405 -18.29 2.55 23.31
C GLU A 405 -17.10 1.57 23.41
N THR A 406 -15.86 2.05 23.17
CA THR A 406 -14.67 1.18 23.02
C THR A 406 -13.64 1.31 24.14
N GLY A 407 -13.86 2.19 25.11
CA GLY A 407 -12.89 2.48 26.18
C GLY A 407 -12.51 1.27 27.02
N ASP A 408 -13.45 0.37 27.32
CA ASP A 408 -13.16 -0.88 28.04
C ASP A 408 -12.28 -1.82 27.21
N GLN A 409 -12.51 -1.88 25.91
CA GLN A 409 -11.68 -2.69 25.01
C GLN A 409 -10.26 -2.13 24.93
N LEU A 410 -10.09 -0.80 24.84
CA LEU A 410 -8.76 -0.17 24.91
C LEU A 410 -8.03 -0.53 26.22
N ARG A 411 -8.71 -0.45 27.37
CA ARG A 411 -8.14 -0.86 28.66
C ARG A 411 -7.72 -2.32 28.69
N ARG A 412 -8.50 -3.23 28.11
CA ARG A 412 -8.14 -4.64 27.97
C ARG A 412 -6.87 -4.84 27.11
N HIS A 413 -6.58 -3.95 26.17
CA HIS A 413 -5.32 -3.89 25.41
C HIS A 413 -4.17 -3.23 26.19
N GLY A 414 -4.39 -2.74 27.39
CA GLY A 414 -3.42 -1.97 28.16
C GLY A 414 -3.22 -0.54 27.59
N ILE A 415 -4.19 -0.02 26.87
CA ILE A 415 -4.16 1.30 26.28
C ILE A 415 -5.11 2.21 27.07
N ASP A 416 -4.58 3.32 27.59
CA ASP A 416 -5.36 4.36 28.22
C ASP A 416 -6.22 5.07 27.14
N PRO A 417 -7.57 5.13 27.28
CA PRO A 417 -8.44 5.78 26.31
C PRO A 417 -8.06 7.24 26.01
N GLU A 418 -7.62 8.01 27.01
CA GLU A 418 -7.21 9.41 26.80
C GLU A 418 -5.91 9.50 25.98
N LYS A 419 -4.98 8.56 26.17
CA LYS A 419 -3.77 8.48 25.31
C LYS A 419 -4.08 7.99 23.89
N ALA A 420 -5.14 7.21 23.72
CA ALA A 420 -5.62 6.78 22.40
C ALA A 420 -6.32 7.90 21.62
N ARG A 421 -6.85 8.92 22.27
CA ARG A 421 -7.60 10.02 21.67
C ARG A 421 -6.87 10.68 20.49
N GLY A 422 -5.61 11.06 20.66
CA GLY A 422 -4.82 11.67 19.60
C GLY A 422 -4.63 10.76 18.36
N PRO A 423 -4.14 9.53 18.53
CA PRO A 423 -4.06 8.54 17.46
C PRO A 423 -5.40 8.25 16.77
N LEU A 424 -6.49 8.09 17.53
CA LEU A 424 -7.82 7.82 16.97
C LEU A 424 -8.40 9.03 16.24
N LYS A 425 -8.19 10.26 16.73
CA LYS A 425 -8.57 11.47 16.02
C LYS A 425 -7.95 11.50 14.61
N VAL A 426 -6.65 11.18 14.50
CA VAL A 426 -5.97 11.12 13.20
C VAL A 426 -6.50 9.98 12.32
N ALA A 427 -6.91 8.85 12.92
CA ALA A 427 -7.38 7.70 12.17
C ALA A 427 -8.82 7.86 11.65
N LEU A 428 -9.70 8.47 12.45
CA LEU A 428 -11.14 8.48 12.18
C LEU A 428 -11.62 9.77 11.52
N ASN A 429 -10.94 10.90 11.76
CA ASN A 429 -11.33 12.22 11.24
C ASN A 429 -10.31 12.76 10.20
N GLY A 430 -9.27 12.01 9.86
CA GLY A 430 -8.20 12.41 8.94
C GLY A 430 -8.54 12.19 7.49
#